data_81646a61162477d243a5250179958e1c
#
_entry.id   81646a61162477d243a5250179958e1c
#
_cell.length_a   1.000
_cell.length_b   1.000
_cell.length_c   1.000
_cell.angle_alpha   90.00
_cell.angle_beta   90.00
_cell.angle_gamma   90.00
#
_symmetry.space_group_name_H-M   'P 1'
#
loop_
_entity.id
_entity.type
_entity.pdbx_description
1 polymer ?
#
loop_
_entity_poly.entity_id
_entity_poly.type
_entity_poly.pdbx_seq_one_letter_code
_entity_poly.pdbx_strand_id
1 'polypeptide(L)'
;LPEKNRLYKSLLPFFFLSIIIFFVLLYVPNSTSNSSTHSSETIELGTHYNVFRDPTNAVTIHDIVSGEMDSSFVPSTEKYLSFWHTDDTIWLKLIADDVLTKTDQNYWLEYDDKVEVMNMYVVREDGSFELTEGGLLNVKEQQITYHSFLYEIENPSSVTEIYLQIEGQLPLTIFTTLYSTNGLIENVMSYKFYTGTFYGFLTALLVYNLFLYVSFKDRSYLYYSLYMFSFMLFQATMNSFDVELLGHVLPGWFFTKTLAVSCSLMVIFMILFGKEFLELKHRLPTADKILNISVIISCLSIVGVFVGLSQYVVDMFITMFSVIVLIFLWFTGLYSLIKGYKSARFYMLGWSILLGSVIIQGLAMLEIIPLSLIIFEEIPSYSAMFEAVILSVALVDKVSIIIKENRQTQEELNEMLELKVTERTKQLENIQVELEHLANTDRLTQVPNRVRLDHVLEHEFTQVQTGSVPLSVIMIDLDYFKSVNDTFGHQVGDYVLVDAARLFTSTIRKKDTLGRWGGEEFLVICPSTPLEDALQLAERLRVQLEQHCFLTVGQKTASFGVASYVSSDSLNSMISRCDKALYKAKENGRNRVEYIKI
;
A
#
# COMPACT_ATOMS: atom_id res chain seq x y z
N LEU A 1 11.91 -10.29 -10.76
CA LEU A 1 11.29 -11.62 -11.00
C LEU A 1 11.33 -12.59 -9.80
N PRO A 2 12.39 -12.67 -8.94
CA PRO A 2 12.40 -13.63 -7.83
C PRO A 2 11.47 -13.29 -6.67
N GLU A 3 11.19 -12.04 -6.36
CA GLU A 3 10.34 -11.65 -5.22
C GLU A 3 8.84 -11.81 -5.50
N LYS A 4 8.39 -11.62 -6.75
CA LYS A 4 7.00 -11.87 -7.13
C LYS A 4 6.57 -13.33 -6.92
N ASN A 5 7.46 -14.26 -7.24
CA ASN A 5 7.20 -15.69 -7.01
C ASN A 5 7.18 -16.06 -5.52
N ARG A 6 7.80 -15.28 -4.63
CA ARG A 6 7.75 -15.52 -3.18
C ARG A 6 6.40 -15.12 -2.58
N LEU A 7 5.86 -13.96 -2.97
CA LEU A 7 4.58 -13.47 -2.42
C LEU A 7 3.40 -14.35 -2.88
N TYR A 8 3.34 -14.71 -4.18
CA TYR A 8 2.33 -15.66 -4.68
C TYR A 8 2.48 -17.06 -4.06
N LYS A 9 3.71 -17.52 -3.86
CA LYS A 9 3.95 -18.83 -3.20
C LYS A 9 3.60 -18.83 -1.71
N SER A 10 3.68 -17.69 -1.02
CA SER A 10 3.24 -17.57 0.38
C SER A 10 1.72 -17.48 0.52
N LEU A 11 1.00 -16.97 -0.49
CA LEU A 11 -0.47 -16.85 -0.48
C LEU A 11 -1.18 -18.13 -0.97
N LEU A 12 -0.54 -18.92 -1.82
CA LEU A 12 -1.09 -20.15 -2.37
C LEU A 12 -1.51 -21.17 -1.29
N PRO A 13 -0.74 -21.40 -0.20
CA PRO A 13 -1.14 -22.28 0.87
C PRO A 13 -2.42 -21.83 1.60
N PHE A 14 -2.59 -20.52 1.82
CA PHE A 14 -3.80 -19.96 2.45
C PHE A 14 -5.03 -20.11 1.54
N PHE A 15 -4.87 -19.93 0.23
CA PHE A 15 -5.93 -20.16 -0.74
C PHE A 15 -6.35 -21.65 -0.78
N PHE A 16 -5.39 -22.56 -0.80
CA PHE A 16 -5.70 -24.02 -0.72
C PHE A 16 -6.29 -24.41 0.63
N LEU A 17 -5.81 -23.82 1.72
CA LEU A 17 -6.35 -24.08 3.05
C LEU A 17 -7.81 -23.61 3.15
N SER A 18 -8.16 -22.45 2.59
CA SER A 18 -9.54 -21.96 2.58
C SER A 18 -10.46 -22.83 1.73
N ILE A 19 -9.98 -23.35 0.59
CA ILE A 19 -10.72 -24.31 -0.24
C ILE A 19 -10.92 -25.64 0.52
N ILE A 20 -9.90 -26.14 1.21
CA ILE A 20 -9.99 -27.37 2.00
C ILE A 20 -10.99 -27.19 3.14
N ILE A 21 -10.92 -26.08 3.88
CA ILE A 21 -11.87 -25.77 4.96
C ILE A 21 -13.29 -25.69 4.41
N PHE A 22 -13.49 -25.05 3.24
CA PHE A 22 -14.78 -24.99 2.56
C PHE A 22 -15.34 -26.39 2.23
N PHE A 23 -14.54 -27.26 1.63
CA PHE A 23 -14.98 -28.63 1.33
C PHE A 23 -15.26 -29.44 2.61
N VAL A 24 -14.49 -29.23 3.67
CA VAL A 24 -14.74 -29.84 4.97
C VAL A 24 -16.07 -29.36 5.55
N LEU A 25 -16.33 -28.04 5.51
CA LEU A 25 -17.58 -27.45 6.00
C LEU A 25 -18.80 -27.88 5.18
N LEU A 26 -18.68 -28.03 3.85
CA LEU A 26 -19.75 -28.59 3.01
C LEU A 26 -20.01 -30.07 3.26
N TYR A 27 -19.04 -30.83 3.77
CA TYR A 27 -19.16 -32.27 3.91
C TYR A 27 -19.71 -32.70 5.29
N VAL A 28 -19.50 -31.89 6.34
CA VAL A 28 -19.93 -32.18 7.70
C VAL A 28 -21.46 -32.22 7.86
N PRO A 29 -22.26 -31.28 7.33
CA PRO A 29 -23.72 -31.31 7.48
C PRO A 29 -24.39 -32.47 6.74
N ASN A 30 -23.82 -32.94 5.63
CA ASN A 30 -24.42 -34.03 4.82
C ASN A 30 -24.23 -35.44 5.42
N SER A 31 -23.35 -35.60 6.39
CA SER A 31 -23.17 -36.90 7.06
C SER A 31 -24.23 -37.19 8.13
N THR A 32 -24.93 -36.12 8.61
CA THR A 32 -25.99 -36.28 9.62
C THR A 32 -27.39 -36.45 9.02
N SER A 33 -27.60 -36.10 7.75
CA SER A 33 -28.92 -36.20 7.10
C SER A 33 -29.25 -37.57 6.50
N ASN A 34 -28.33 -38.53 6.51
CA ASN A 34 -28.54 -39.88 5.94
C ASN A 34 -28.75 -41.00 6.94
N SER A 35 -28.91 -40.71 8.24
CA SER A 35 -29.31 -41.73 9.21
C SER A 35 -30.82 -41.67 9.39
N SER A 36 -31.53 -42.45 8.62
CA SER A 36 -32.97 -42.71 8.72
C SER A 36 -33.39 -43.44 10.02
N THR A 37 -32.62 -43.28 11.11
CA THR A 37 -32.87 -43.90 12.41
C THR A 37 -33.01 -42.94 13.59
N HIS A 38 -32.90 -41.56 13.37
CA HIS A 38 -32.92 -40.57 14.46
C HIS A 38 -34.16 -39.67 14.51
N SER A 39 -35.30 -40.08 13.91
CA SER A 39 -36.55 -39.28 13.92
C SER A 39 -37.25 -39.22 15.29
N SER A 40 -36.69 -39.82 16.35
CA SER A 40 -37.27 -39.83 17.70
C SER A 40 -36.56 -38.89 18.70
N GLU A 41 -35.46 -38.25 18.31
CA GLU A 41 -34.63 -37.46 19.25
C GLU A 41 -34.83 -35.94 19.14
N THR A 42 -35.52 -35.45 18.09
CA THR A 42 -35.70 -33.99 17.82
C THR A 42 -37.09 -33.75 17.23
N ILE A 43 -37.87 -32.83 17.82
CA ILE A 43 -39.21 -32.46 17.38
C ILE A 43 -39.30 -30.94 17.22
N GLU A 44 -39.63 -30.43 16.01
CA GLU A 44 -39.99 -29.03 15.78
C GLU A 44 -41.43 -28.78 16.27
N LEU A 45 -41.60 -27.78 17.12
CA LEU A 45 -42.85 -27.63 17.87
C LEU A 45 -43.91 -26.71 17.23
N GLY A 46 -43.58 -25.91 16.19
CA GLY A 46 -44.45 -24.88 15.64
C GLY A 46 -45.90 -25.32 15.36
N THR A 47 -46.09 -26.52 14.77
CA THR A 47 -47.45 -27.05 14.45
C THR A 47 -48.12 -27.75 15.63
N HIS A 48 -47.44 -27.92 16.75
CA HIS A 48 -47.97 -28.57 17.96
C HIS A 48 -48.52 -27.58 18.98
N TYR A 49 -48.34 -26.24 18.72
CA TYR A 49 -48.84 -25.22 19.62
C TYR A 49 -50.28 -24.83 19.38
N ASN A 50 -50.95 -24.56 20.48
CA ASN A 50 -52.11 -23.69 20.46
C ASN A 50 -51.68 -22.30 20.92
N VAL A 51 -52.09 -21.24 20.18
CA VAL A 51 -51.58 -19.86 20.32
C VAL A 51 -52.70 -18.97 20.85
N PHE A 52 -52.42 -18.20 21.88
CA PHE A 52 -53.26 -17.14 22.38
C PHE A 52 -52.52 -15.82 22.43
N ARG A 53 -53.12 -14.73 21.91
CA ARG A 53 -52.57 -13.35 22.01
C ARG A 53 -53.32 -12.61 23.09
N ASP A 54 -52.60 -12.09 24.07
CA ASP A 54 -53.15 -11.22 25.10
C ASP A 54 -52.80 -9.74 24.83
N PRO A 55 -53.69 -8.95 24.22
CA PRO A 55 -53.46 -7.53 23.96
C PRO A 55 -53.56 -6.68 25.23
N THR A 56 -54.02 -7.27 26.32
CA THR A 56 -54.15 -6.55 27.61
C THR A 56 -52.89 -6.65 28.46
N ASN A 57 -52.05 -7.66 28.18
CA ASN A 57 -50.88 -8.03 28.98
C ASN A 57 -51.22 -8.28 30.47
N ALA A 58 -52.45 -8.69 30.74
CA ALA A 58 -52.97 -8.84 32.09
C ALA A 58 -53.27 -10.32 32.46
N VAL A 59 -53.31 -11.20 31.47
CA VAL A 59 -53.61 -12.64 31.70
C VAL A 59 -52.42 -13.31 32.40
N THR A 60 -52.75 -14.02 33.50
CA THR A 60 -51.78 -14.74 34.31
C THR A 60 -51.84 -16.24 34.04
N ILE A 61 -50.82 -17.00 34.45
CA ILE A 61 -50.82 -18.47 34.35
C ILE A 61 -51.99 -19.09 35.14
N HIS A 62 -52.41 -18.46 36.22
CA HIS A 62 -53.54 -18.94 37.00
C HIS A 62 -54.86 -18.90 36.22
N ASP A 63 -55.07 -17.82 35.42
CA ASP A 63 -56.27 -17.65 34.57
C ASP A 63 -56.28 -18.72 33.46
N ILE A 64 -55.08 -19.10 32.96
CA ILE A 64 -54.93 -20.09 31.90
C ILE A 64 -55.14 -21.50 32.45
N VAL A 65 -54.49 -21.85 33.55
CA VAL A 65 -54.59 -23.21 34.14
C VAL A 65 -55.99 -23.49 34.72
N SER A 66 -56.75 -22.42 35.09
CA SER A 66 -58.14 -22.57 35.52
C SER A 66 -59.07 -23.07 34.41
N GLY A 67 -58.65 -22.99 33.11
CA GLY A 67 -59.45 -23.36 31.94
C GLY A 67 -60.36 -22.22 31.42
N GLU A 68 -60.39 -21.06 32.07
CA GLU A 68 -61.22 -19.92 31.64
C GLU A 68 -60.83 -19.40 30.23
N MET A 69 -59.55 -19.59 29.85
CA MET A 69 -58.99 -19.10 28.57
C MET A 69 -58.87 -20.19 27.49
N ASP A 70 -59.27 -21.42 27.73
CA ASP A 70 -59.12 -22.54 26.77
C ASP A 70 -59.74 -22.27 25.41
N SER A 71 -60.89 -21.58 25.37
CA SER A 71 -61.57 -21.23 24.12
C SER A 71 -60.85 -20.10 23.30
N SER A 72 -59.87 -19.42 23.89
CA SER A 72 -59.08 -18.37 23.27
C SER A 72 -57.86 -18.85 22.55
N PHE A 73 -57.45 -20.10 22.82
CA PHE A 73 -56.31 -20.75 22.15
C PHE A 73 -56.71 -21.27 20.77
N VAL A 74 -55.95 -20.94 19.75
CA VAL A 74 -56.14 -21.37 18.36
C VAL A 74 -54.99 -22.30 17.93
N PRO A 75 -55.28 -23.48 17.38
CA PRO A 75 -54.23 -24.40 16.91
C PRO A 75 -53.39 -23.75 15.80
N SER A 76 -52.07 -23.89 15.90
CA SER A 76 -51.15 -23.44 14.84
C SER A 76 -51.09 -24.47 13.71
N THR A 77 -51.10 -23.96 12.48
CA THR A 77 -50.81 -24.76 11.27
C THR A 77 -49.43 -24.42 10.69
N GLU A 78 -48.73 -23.46 11.28
CA GLU A 78 -47.46 -22.95 10.79
C GLU A 78 -46.31 -23.67 11.48
N LYS A 79 -45.27 -24.02 10.71
CA LYS A 79 -44.04 -24.58 11.23
C LYS A 79 -43.26 -23.54 12.07
N TYR A 80 -43.36 -22.27 11.69
CA TYR A 80 -42.71 -21.14 12.34
C TYR A 80 -43.75 -20.07 12.60
N LEU A 81 -43.88 -19.70 13.87
CA LEU A 81 -44.84 -18.69 14.28
C LEU A 81 -44.17 -17.31 14.14
N SER A 82 -44.70 -16.46 13.27
CA SER A 82 -44.15 -15.12 13.07
C SER A 82 -45.17 -14.06 13.45
N PHE A 83 -44.78 -13.19 14.39
CA PHE A 83 -45.58 -12.04 14.83
C PHE A 83 -44.78 -10.77 14.46
N TRP A 84 -45.29 -10.07 13.45
CA TRP A 84 -44.71 -8.81 12.98
C TRP A 84 -44.69 -7.80 14.07
N HIS A 85 -44.19 -7.23 14.76
CA HIS A 85 -44.24 -6.24 15.83
C HIS A 85 -45.56 -6.29 16.60
N THR A 86 -45.54 -6.76 17.81
CA THR A 86 -46.65 -6.78 18.74
C THR A 86 -46.17 -6.40 20.14
N ASP A 87 -46.94 -5.57 20.82
CA ASP A 87 -46.79 -5.29 22.25
C ASP A 87 -47.59 -6.29 23.10
N ASP A 88 -48.32 -7.23 22.46
CA ASP A 88 -49.15 -8.22 23.13
C ASP A 88 -48.27 -9.35 23.73
N THR A 89 -48.67 -9.85 24.88
CA THR A 89 -48.08 -11.10 25.42
C THR A 89 -48.58 -12.30 24.60
N ILE A 90 -47.67 -13.11 24.11
CA ILE A 90 -47.96 -14.34 23.36
C ILE A 90 -47.89 -15.52 24.29
N TRP A 91 -49.00 -16.24 24.38
CA TRP A 91 -49.05 -17.51 25.11
C TRP A 91 -49.10 -18.70 24.13
N LEU A 92 -48.20 -19.65 24.31
CA LEU A 92 -48.18 -20.92 23.57
C LEU A 92 -48.50 -22.07 24.51
N LYS A 93 -49.49 -22.87 24.16
CA LYS A 93 -49.89 -24.07 24.90
C LYS A 93 -49.43 -25.31 24.12
N LEU A 94 -48.70 -26.20 24.77
CA LEU A 94 -48.25 -27.46 24.24
C LEU A 94 -48.83 -28.59 25.10
N ILE A 95 -49.50 -29.56 24.46
CA ILE A 95 -50.03 -30.75 25.14
C ILE A 95 -48.90 -31.79 25.22
N ALA A 96 -48.54 -32.21 26.44
CA ALA A 96 -47.37 -33.06 26.65
C ALA A 96 -47.50 -34.44 25.98
N ASP A 97 -48.68 -35.04 26.01
CA ASP A 97 -48.92 -36.37 25.40
C ASP A 97 -48.73 -36.39 23.87
N ASP A 98 -48.80 -35.25 23.20
CA ASP A 98 -48.59 -35.13 21.73
C ASP A 98 -47.13 -35.17 21.34
N VAL A 99 -46.20 -34.83 22.25
CA VAL A 99 -44.79 -34.62 21.92
C VAL A 99 -43.80 -35.33 22.85
N LEU A 100 -44.17 -35.60 24.12
CA LEU A 100 -43.33 -36.26 25.09
C LEU A 100 -43.62 -37.75 25.12
N THR A 101 -42.62 -38.56 24.96
CA THR A 101 -42.72 -40.00 25.27
C THR A 101 -42.61 -40.20 26.77
N LYS A 102 -43.48 -41.04 27.36
CA LYS A 102 -43.48 -41.34 28.80
C LYS A 102 -42.27 -42.22 29.15
N THR A 103 -41.09 -41.62 29.12
CA THR A 103 -39.80 -42.24 29.47
C THR A 103 -39.21 -41.46 30.64
N ASP A 104 -38.27 -42.12 31.35
CA ASP A 104 -37.52 -41.46 32.45
C ASP A 104 -36.40 -40.50 31.95
N GLN A 105 -36.36 -40.16 30.64
CA GLN A 105 -35.35 -39.27 30.08
C GLN A 105 -35.85 -37.85 30.08
N ASN A 106 -35.01 -36.89 30.52
CA ASN A 106 -35.30 -35.47 30.46
C ASN A 106 -35.31 -34.96 29.00
N TYR A 107 -36.17 -34.02 28.73
CA TYR A 107 -36.24 -33.28 27.46
C TYR A 107 -35.78 -31.86 27.66
N TRP A 108 -35.33 -31.26 26.55
CA TRP A 108 -34.85 -29.89 26.51
C TRP A 108 -35.63 -29.14 25.45
N LEU A 109 -36.30 -28.06 25.84
CA LEU A 109 -36.97 -27.13 24.94
C LEU A 109 -35.98 -26.02 24.62
N GLU A 110 -35.64 -25.88 23.36
CA GLU A 110 -34.80 -24.80 22.83
C GLU A 110 -35.70 -23.73 22.19
N TYR A 111 -35.42 -22.47 22.51
CA TYR A 111 -35.92 -21.31 21.81
C TYR A 111 -34.79 -20.56 21.18
N ASP A 112 -34.75 -20.56 19.85
CA ASP A 112 -33.60 -20.04 19.04
C ASP A 112 -33.90 -18.67 18.44
N ASP A 113 -34.12 -17.66 19.29
CA ASP A 113 -34.17 -16.24 18.93
C ASP A 113 -33.97 -15.37 20.16
N LYS A 114 -33.72 -14.06 19.95
CA LYS A 114 -33.64 -13.05 21.02
C LYS A 114 -35.02 -12.54 21.41
N VAL A 115 -35.40 -12.80 22.63
CA VAL A 115 -36.64 -12.30 23.25
C VAL A 115 -36.35 -11.62 24.57
N GLU A 116 -37.09 -10.57 24.91
CA GLU A 116 -36.85 -9.83 26.17
C GLU A 116 -37.23 -10.67 27.39
N VAL A 117 -38.39 -11.30 27.39
CA VAL A 117 -38.88 -12.19 28.43
C VAL A 117 -39.46 -13.44 27.80
N MET A 118 -39.09 -14.59 28.30
CA MET A 118 -39.67 -15.89 27.97
C MET A 118 -39.76 -16.75 29.23
N ASN A 119 -40.95 -16.97 29.71
CA ASN A 119 -41.21 -17.80 30.87
C ASN A 119 -41.82 -19.12 30.43
N MET A 120 -41.28 -20.24 30.91
CA MET A 120 -41.84 -21.56 30.71
C MET A 120 -42.54 -22.04 31.97
N TYR A 121 -43.76 -22.46 31.82
CA TYR A 121 -44.57 -23.08 32.88
C TYR A 121 -44.84 -24.54 32.53
N VAL A 122 -44.40 -25.46 33.40
CA VAL A 122 -44.61 -26.90 33.25
C VAL A 122 -45.73 -27.32 34.23
N VAL A 123 -46.87 -27.71 33.72
CA VAL A 123 -48.04 -28.11 34.51
C VAL A 123 -48.02 -29.65 34.68
N ARG A 124 -48.23 -30.11 35.92
CA ARG A 124 -48.19 -31.55 36.27
C ARG A 124 -49.62 -32.10 36.55
N GLU A 125 -49.73 -33.45 36.60
CA GLU A 125 -51.00 -34.14 36.84
C GLU A 125 -51.71 -33.73 38.15
N ASP A 126 -50.99 -33.27 39.15
CA ASP A 126 -51.53 -32.80 40.42
C ASP A 126 -52.07 -31.35 40.38
N GLY A 127 -52.00 -30.69 39.23
CA GLY A 127 -52.39 -29.30 39.02
C GLY A 127 -51.34 -28.27 39.51
N SER A 128 -50.18 -28.71 39.98
CA SER A 128 -49.06 -27.80 40.28
C SER A 128 -48.37 -27.37 39.00
N PHE A 129 -47.78 -26.20 39.02
CA PHE A 129 -46.90 -25.76 37.92
C PHE A 129 -45.55 -25.30 38.43
N GLU A 130 -44.54 -25.50 37.62
CA GLU A 130 -43.18 -25.07 37.84
C GLU A 130 -42.84 -23.95 36.84
N LEU A 131 -42.25 -22.82 37.31
CA LEU A 131 -41.87 -21.69 36.50
C LEU A 131 -40.33 -21.71 36.28
N THR A 132 -39.93 -21.64 35.03
CA THR A 132 -38.53 -21.35 34.67
C THR A 132 -38.52 -20.01 33.92
N GLU A 133 -37.91 -19.00 34.54
CA GLU A 133 -37.76 -17.66 33.94
C GLU A 133 -36.59 -17.62 32.94
N GLY A 134 -36.77 -16.87 31.85
CA GLY A 134 -35.73 -16.71 30.83
C GLY A 134 -35.91 -15.48 29.97
N GLY A 135 -35.21 -15.43 28.86
CA GLY A 135 -35.11 -14.28 28.00
C GLY A 135 -33.92 -13.38 28.34
N LEU A 136 -33.71 -12.33 27.52
CA LEU A 136 -32.55 -11.44 27.65
C LEU A 136 -32.50 -10.70 29.00
N LEU A 137 -33.67 -10.35 29.57
CA LEU A 137 -33.70 -9.66 30.85
C LEU A 137 -33.26 -10.56 32.00
N ASN A 138 -33.44 -11.86 31.88
CA ASN A 138 -33.09 -12.87 32.88
C ASN A 138 -31.89 -13.73 32.47
N VAL A 139 -31.08 -13.28 31.51
CA VAL A 139 -29.95 -14.03 30.95
C VAL A 139 -28.93 -14.52 31.97
N LYS A 140 -28.80 -13.84 33.12
CA LYS A 140 -27.89 -14.21 34.22
C LYS A 140 -28.38 -15.37 35.06
N GLU A 141 -29.66 -15.67 35.01
CA GLU A 141 -30.31 -16.71 35.80
C GLU A 141 -30.39 -18.07 35.05
N GLN A 142 -29.97 -18.07 33.76
CA GLN A 142 -29.94 -19.29 32.96
C GLN A 142 -28.96 -20.31 33.52
N GLN A 143 -29.42 -21.54 33.64
CA GLN A 143 -28.62 -22.66 34.11
C GLN A 143 -27.48 -23.05 33.15
N ILE A 144 -27.71 -22.87 31.83
CA ILE A 144 -26.75 -23.23 30.78
C ILE A 144 -26.55 -21.99 29.90
N THR A 145 -25.29 -21.55 29.79
CA THR A 145 -24.92 -20.47 28.86
C THR A 145 -24.79 -21.01 27.44
N TYR A 146 -25.76 -20.69 26.61
CA TYR A 146 -25.83 -21.14 25.22
C TYR A 146 -26.34 -19.99 24.32
N HIS A 147 -26.23 -20.09 23.03
CA HIS A 147 -26.67 -19.05 22.11
C HIS A 147 -28.21 -18.90 22.09
N SER A 148 -28.93 -20.01 22.37
CA SER A 148 -30.39 -20.07 22.49
C SER A 148 -30.80 -20.23 23.96
N PHE A 149 -32.08 -20.04 24.26
CA PHE A 149 -32.64 -20.27 25.58
C PHE A 149 -33.01 -21.74 25.71
N LEU A 150 -32.41 -22.44 26.68
CA LEU A 150 -32.63 -23.84 26.95
C LEU A 150 -33.41 -24.04 28.26
N TYR A 151 -34.49 -24.78 28.20
CA TYR A 151 -35.36 -25.06 29.33
C TYR A 151 -35.44 -26.59 29.53
N GLU A 152 -35.06 -27.06 30.72
CA GLU A 152 -35.11 -28.47 31.05
C GLU A 152 -36.55 -28.88 31.46
N ILE A 153 -37.03 -29.99 30.93
CA ILE A 153 -38.30 -30.63 31.31
C ILE A 153 -37.97 -31.91 32.03
N GLU A 154 -37.97 -31.82 33.35
CA GLU A 154 -37.70 -32.96 34.21
C GLU A 154 -38.97 -33.81 34.40
N ASN A 155 -38.80 -35.14 34.55
CA ASN A 155 -39.89 -36.09 34.79
C ASN A 155 -41.08 -35.95 33.81
N PRO A 156 -40.86 -36.09 32.48
CA PRO A 156 -41.85 -35.84 31.45
C PRO A 156 -43.12 -36.69 31.59
N SER A 157 -43.02 -37.84 32.27
CA SER A 157 -44.18 -38.72 32.53
C SER A 157 -45.25 -38.10 33.43
N SER A 158 -44.94 -37.09 34.24
CA SER A 158 -45.85 -36.36 35.11
C SER A 158 -46.38 -35.04 34.53
N VAL A 159 -45.89 -34.65 33.36
CA VAL A 159 -46.26 -33.37 32.70
C VAL A 159 -47.52 -33.56 31.87
N THR A 160 -48.45 -32.67 32.01
CA THR A 160 -49.72 -32.64 31.23
C THR A 160 -49.70 -31.58 30.15
N GLU A 161 -49.25 -30.38 30.49
CA GLU A 161 -49.23 -29.21 29.59
C GLU A 161 -47.97 -28.40 29.86
N ILE A 162 -47.47 -27.71 28.80
CA ILE A 162 -46.40 -26.74 28.87
C ILE A 162 -46.88 -25.43 28.28
N TYR A 163 -46.69 -24.35 29.01
CA TYR A 163 -47.01 -23.03 28.53
C TYR A 163 -45.76 -22.16 28.41
N LEU A 164 -45.66 -21.43 27.29
CA LEU A 164 -44.62 -20.42 27.09
C LEU A 164 -45.29 -19.04 27.06
N GLN A 165 -44.84 -18.16 27.94
CA GLN A 165 -45.23 -16.75 27.96
C GLN A 165 -44.08 -15.94 27.34
N ILE A 166 -44.37 -15.25 26.25
CA ILE A 166 -43.34 -14.52 25.46
C ILE A 166 -43.72 -13.07 25.39
N GLU A 167 -42.81 -12.18 25.83
CA GLU A 167 -42.96 -10.73 25.81
C GLU A 167 -41.76 -10.07 25.17
N GLY A 168 -41.97 -9.07 24.30
CA GLY A 168 -40.92 -8.30 23.69
C GLY A 168 -41.41 -7.37 22.60
N GLN A 169 -40.62 -6.30 22.34
CA GLN A 169 -40.92 -5.30 21.31
C GLN A 169 -40.24 -5.65 19.96
N LEU A 170 -39.52 -6.76 19.87
CA LEU A 170 -38.88 -7.21 18.64
C LEU A 170 -39.85 -7.98 17.75
N PRO A 171 -39.64 -8.05 16.43
CA PRO A 171 -40.37 -8.99 15.59
C PRO A 171 -40.16 -10.39 16.14
N LEU A 172 -41.20 -11.00 16.67
CA LEU A 172 -41.13 -12.32 17.24
C LEU A 172 -41.26 -13.38 16.14
N THR A 173 -40.20 -14.12 15.89
CA THR A 173 -40.23 -15.35 15.12
C THR A 173 -39.92 -16.50 16.07
N ILE A 174 -40.93 -17.32 16.36
CA ILE A 174 -40.83 -18.34 17.38
C ILE A 174 -40.35 -19.63 16.72
N PHE A 175 -39.09 -19.94 16.95
CA PHE A 175 -38.46 -21.24 16.61
C PHE A 175 -38.25 -22.01 17.90
N THR A 176 -38.98 -23.06 18.07
CA THR A 176 -38.80 -23.94 19.23
C THR A 176 -38.60 -25.37 18.78
N THR A 177 -37.64 -26.01 19.39
CA THR A 177 -37.28 -27.38 19.12
C THR A 177 -37.18 -28.15 20.44
N LEU A 178 -37.77 -29.33 20.48
CA LEU A 178 -37.65 -30.24 21.62
C LEU A 178 -36.62 -31.29 21.33
N TYR A 179 -35.63 -31.43 22.20
CA TYR A 179 -34.57 -32.40 22.11
C TYR A 179 -34.63 -33.42 23.24
N SER A 180 -34.28 -34.68 22.93
CA SER A 180 -33.76 -35.56 23.95
C SER A 180 -32.38 -35.06 24.42
N THR A 181 -31.91 -35.48 25.59
CA THR A 181 -30.58 -35.11 26.09
C THR A 181 -29.45 -35.44 25.08
N ASN A 182 -29.53 -36.59 24.41
CA ASN A 182 -28.54 -36.99 23.40
C ASN A 182 -28.63 -36.10 22.14
N GLY A 183 -29.84 -35.85 21.67
CA GLY A 183 -30.06 -34.95 20.51
C GLY A 183 -29.53 -33.53 20.76
N LEU A 184 -29.74 -32.98 21.98
CA LEU A 184 -29.17 -31.68 22.36
C LEU A 184 -27.64 -31.71 22.34
N ILE A 185 -27.00 -32.75 22.90
CA ILE A 185 -25.51 -32.86 22.91
C ILE A 185 -24.97 -32.87 21.49
N GLU A 186 -25.58 -33.63 20.57
CA GLU A 186 -25.16 -33.64 19.16
C GLU A 186 -25.31 -32.27 18.48
N ASN A 187 -26.45 -31.61 18.72
CA ASN A 187 -26.70 -30.25 18.21
C ASN A 187 -25.67 -29.24 18.73
N VAL A 188 -25.43 -29.24 20.04
CA VAL A 188 -24.43 -28.34 20.68
C VAL A 188 -23.03 -28.60 20.13
N MET A 189 -22.62 -29.85 19.96
CA MET A 189 -21.30 -30.19 19.41
C MET A 189 -21.13 -29.69 17.96
N SER A 190 -22.14 -29.90 17.12
CA SER A 190 -22.15 -29.43 15.73
C SER A 190 -22.09 -27.92 15.65
N TYR A 191 -22.94 -27.22 16.42
CA TYR A 191 -22.93 -25.76 16.50
C TYR A 191 -21.59 -25.18 16.96
N LYS A 192 -21.00 -25.75 18.05
CA LYS A 192 -19.71 -25.31 18.57
C LYS A 192 -18.56 -25.51 17.57
N PHE A 193 -18.57 -26.62 16.85
CA PHE A 193 -17.57 -26.91 15.83
C PHE A 193 -17.68 -25.89 14.67
N TYR A 194 -18.90 -25.64 14.18
CA TYR A 194 -19.16 -24.69 13.11
C TYR A 194 -18.76 -23.26 13.50
N THR A 195 -19.28 -22.80 14.64
CA THR A 195 -19.05 -21.45 15.16
C THR A 195 -17.55 -21.21 15.44
N GLY A 196 -16.89 -22.18 16.09
CA GLY A 196 -15.46 -22.12 16.36
C GLY A 196 -14.61 -22.05 15.07
N THR A 197 -14.98 -22.83 14.06
CA THR A 197 -14.30 -22.81 12.75
C THR A 197 -14.50 -21.47 12.04
N PHE A 198 -15.71 -20.95 12.02
CA PHE A 198 -16.06 -19.68 11.40
C PHE A 198 -15.28 -18.50 12.03
N TYR A 199 -15.42 -18.32 13.35
CA TYR A 199 -14.73 -17.21 14.04
C TYR A 199 -13.23 -17.40 14.07
N GLY A 200 -12.73 -18.62 14.22
CA GLY A 200 -11.29 -18.92 14.16
C GLY A 200 -10.68 -18.57 12.81
N PHE A 201 -11.37 -18.92 11.72
CA PHE A 201 -10.94 -18.58 10.36
C PHE A 201 -10.90 -17.06 10.11
N LEU A 202 -11.99 -16.35 10.44
CA LEU A 202 -12.04 -14.89 10.26
C LEU A 202 -11.02 -14.17 11.14
N THR A 203 -10.80 -14.65 12.38
CA THR A 203 -9.78 -14.10 13.28
C THR A 203 -8.38 -14.26 12.70
N ALA A 204 -8.07 -15.42 12.12
CA ALA A 204 -6.77 -15.64 11.47
C ALA A 204 -6.55 -14.69 10.28
N LEU A 205 -7.58 -14.49 9.45
CA LEU A 205 -7.52 -13.53 8.34
C LEU A 205 -7.42 -12.07 8.82
N LEU A 206 -8.13 -11.71 9.89
CA LEU A 206 -8.07 -10.40 10.52
C LEU A 206 -6.64 -10.09 10.99
N VAL A 207 -6.02 -11.01 11.74
CA VAL A 207 -4.63 -10.87 12.21
C VAL A 207 -3.67 -10.77 11.03
N TYR A 208 -3.86 -11.57 10.00
CA TYR A 208 -3.06 -11.52 8.78
C TYR A 208 -3.15 -10.14 8.10
N ASN A 209 -4.37 -9.59 7.92
CA ASN A 209 -4.55 -8.27 7.30
C ASN A 209 -3.99 -7.13 8.17
N LEU A 210 -4.09 -7.23 9.50
CA LEU A 210 -3.44 -6.28 10.42
C LEU A 210 -1.90 -6.33 10.29
N PHE A 211 -1.33 -7.52 10.17
CA PHE A 211 0.11 -7.67 9.91
C PHE A 211 0.51 -7.02 8.59
N LEU A 212 -0.28 -7.19 7.52
CA LEU A 212 -0.05 -6.53 6.24
C LEU A 212 -0.18 -5.00 6.34
N TYR A 213 -1.14 -4.51 7.14
CA TYR A 213 -1.24 -3.07 7.42
C TYR A 213 0.04 -2.51 8.07
N VAL A 214 0.58 -3.19 9.08
CA VAL A 214 1.83 -2.77 9.73
C VAL A 214 3.01 -2.76 8.75
N SER A 215 3.04 -3.73 7.83
CA SER A 215 4.11 -3.91 6.83
C SER A 215 4.06 -2.89 5.70
N PHE A 216 2.87 -2.62 5.15
CA PHE A 216 2.69 -1.76 3.97
C PHE A 216 2.18 -0.36 4.30
N LYS A 217 1.61 -0.16 5.50
CA LYS A 217 0.99 1.10 5.96
C LYS A 217 -0.09 1.66 5.03
N ASP A 218 -0.70 0.81 4.19
CA ASP A 218 -1.85 1.18 3.36
C ASP A 218 -3.13 1.07 4.20
N ARG A 219 -3.86 2.18 4.32
CA ARG A 219 -5.10 2.28 5.11
C ARG A 219 -6.20 1.33 4.66
N SER A 220 -6.16 0.86 3.41
CA SER A 220 -7.13 -0.14 2.93
C SER A 220 -7.12 -1.40 3.77
N TYR A 221 -5.93 -1.88 4.21
CA TYR A 221 -5.82 -3.05 5.10
C TYR A 221 -6.42 -2.79 6.49
N LEU A 222 -6.22 -1.58 7.05
CA LEU A 222 -6.78 -1.21 8.34
C LEU A 222 -8.31 -1.18 8.28
N TYR A 223 -8.88 -0.46 7.29
CA TYR A 223 -10.33 -0.36 7.16
C TYR A 223 -10.97 -1.70 6.84
N TYR A 224 -10.30 -2.55 6.07
CA TYR A 224 -10.76 -3.91 5.84
C TYR A 224 -10.74 -4.75 7.11
N SER A 225 -9.69 -4.68 7.91
CA SER A 225 -9.62 -5.39 9.20
C SER A 225 -10.71 -4.92 10.16
N LEU A 226 -10.99 -3.61 10.22
CA LEU A 226 -12.08 -3.05 11.03
C LEU A 226 -13.46 -3.48 10.51
N TYR A 227 -13.63 -3.56 9.19
CA TYR A 227 -14.85 -4.12 8.58
C TYR A 227 -15.03 -5.60 8.96
N MET A 228 -14.00 -6.44 8.81
CA MET A 228 -14.05 -7.85 9.22
C MET A 228 -14.41 -8.01 10.70
N PHE A 229 -13.77 -7.23 11.57
CA PHE A 229 -14.06 -7.26 13.01
C PHE A 229 -15.51 -6.85 13.29
N SER A 230 -15.99 -5.77 12.68
CA SER A 230 -17.38 -5.30 12.83
C SER A 230 -18.39 -6.30 12.26
N PHE A 231 -18.05 -6.97 11.15
CA PHE A 231 -18.85 -8.06 10.58
C PHE A 231 -18.93 -9.26 11.53
N MET A 232 -17.82 -9.64 12.16
CA MET A 232 -17.82 -10.70 13.19
C MET A 232 -18.72 -10.34 14.37
N LEU A 233 -18.70 -9.08 14.82
CA LEU A 233 -19.61 -8.60 15.87
C LEU A 233 -21.08 -8.64 15.42
N PHE A 234 -21.37 -8.19 14.20
CA PHE A 234 -22.70 -8.25 13.62
C PHE A 234 -23.22 -9.69 13.54
N GLN A 235 -22.38 -10.59 13.03
CA GLN A 235 -22.74 -12.02 12.94
C GLN A 235 -22.91 -12.66 14.33
N ALA A 236 -22.07 -12.26 15.31
CA ALA A 236 -22.24 -12.72 16.69
C ALA A 236 -23.58 -12.29 17.28
N THR A 237 -24.03 -11.08 16.96
CA THR A 237 -25.34 -10.59 17.40
C THR A 237 -26.47 -11.32 16.68
N MET A 238 -26.35 -11.55 15.37
CA MET A 238 -27.39 -12.27 14.60
C MET A 238 -27.56 -13.72 15.10
N ASN A 239 -26.48 -14.40 15.43
CA ASN A 239 -26.50 -15.79 15.91
C ASN A 239 -26.52 -15.91 17.45
N SER A 240 -26.82 -14.82 18.18
CA SER A 240 -26.87 -14.78 19.66
C SER A 240 -25.59 -15.25 20.36
N PHE A 241 -24.47 -15.36 19.63
CA PHE A 241 -23.16 -15.73 20.18
C PHE A 241 -22.60 -14.68 21.15
N ASP A 242 -23.00 -13.41 21.00
CA ASP A 242 -22.70 -12.33 21.94
C ASP A 242 -23.34 -12.58 23.31
N VAL A 243 -24.57 -13.13 23.36
CA VAL A 243 -25.27 -13.53 24.58
C VAL A 243 -24.54 -14.72 25.22
N GLU A 244 -24.18 -15.73 24.46
CA GLU A 244 -23.44 -16.88 24.95
C GLU A 244 -22.09 -16.46 25.57
N LEU A 245 -21.35 -15.55 24.92
CA LEU A 245 -20.03 -15.14 25.38
C LEU A 245 -20.05 -14.19 26.58
N LEU A 246 -21.02 -13.25 26.61
CA LEU A 246 -21.02 -12.13 27.53
C LEU A 246 -22.27 -12.05 28.45
N GLY A 247 -23.26 -12.95 28.28
CA GLY A 247 -24.54 -12.89 28.99
C GLY A 247 -24.41 -12.97 30.50
N HIS A 248 -23.42 -13.71 31.00
CA HIS A 248 -23.14 -13.82 32.45
C HIS A 248 -22.47 -12.57 33.03
N VAL A 249 -21.90 -11.69 32.19
CA VAL A 249 -21.20 -10.45 32.61
C VAL A 249 -22.06 -9.22 32.39
N LEU A 250 -22.66 -9.09 31.19
CA LEU A 250 -23.37 -7.90 30.79
C LEU A 250 -24.88 -8.00 31.09
N PRO A 251 -25.54 -6.86 31.32
CA PRO A 251 -26.99 -6.83 31.54
C PRO A 251 -27.77 -7.05 30.22
N GLY A 252 -28.95 -7.65 30.31
CA GLY A 252 -29.78 -7.99 29.14
C GLY A 252 -30.09 -6.82 28.19
N TRP A 253 -30.33 -5.61 28.72
CA TRP A 253 -30.54 -4.43 27.89
C TRP A 253 -29.41 -4.09 26.93
N PHE A 254 -28.17 -4.57 27.21
CA PHE A 254 -27.04 -4.40 26.32
C PHE A 254 -27.26 -5.16 25.02
N PHE A 255 -27.73 -6.42 25.11
CA PHE A 255 -27.89 -7.29 23.94
C PHE A 255 -29.02 -6.86 23.01
N THR A 256 -30.00 -6.11 23.51
CA THR A 256 -31.05 -5.53 22.62
C THR A 256 -30.46 -4.46 21.69
N LYS A 257 -29.35 -3.81 22.06
CA LYS A 257 -28.73 -2.71 21.31
C LYS A 257 -27.59 -3.14 20.40
N THR A 258 -27.07 -4.36 20.55
CA THR A 258 -25.89 -4.84 19.83
C THR A 258 -26.09 -4.92 18.33
N LEU A 259 -27.30 -5.23 17.86
CA LEU A 259 -27.62 -5.36 16.42
C LEU A 259 -27.42 -4.04 15.68
N ALA A 260 -28.09 -2.95 16.12
CA ALA A 260 -27.94 -1.65 15.46
C ALA A 260 -26.52 -1.12 15.52
N VAL A 261 -25.83 -1.30 16.66
CA VAL A 261 -24.46 -0.81 16.83
C VAL A 261 -23.47 -1.58 15.94
N SER A 262 -23.50 -2.91 15.96
CA SER A 262 -22.61 -3.75 15.15
C SER A 262 -22.84 -3.59 13.66
N CYS A 263 -24.12 -3.54 13.22
CA CYS A 263 -24.48 -3.27 11.83
C CYS A 263 -24.01 -1.89 11.37
N SER A 264 -24.22 -0.85 12.19
CA SER A 264 -23.76 0.51 11.86
C SER A 264 -22.24 0.57 11.74
N LEU A 265 -21.47 -0.06 12.66
CA LEU A 265 -20.01 -0.13 12.58
C LEU A 265 -19.56 -0.87 11.32
N MET A 266 -20.21 -1.98 11.00
CA MET A 266 -19.94 -2.75 9.78
C MET A 266 -20.12 -1.88 8.53
N VAL A 267 -21.23 -1.13 8.43
CA VAL A 267 -21.50 -0.23 7.30
C VAL A 267 -20.46 0.89 7.22
N ILE A 268 -20.10 1.51 8.35
CA ILE A 268 -19.07 2.56 8.38
C ILE A 268 -17.75 2.05 7.82
N PHE A 269 -17.26 0.91 8.32
CA PHE A 269 -15.96 0.40 7.89
C PHE A 269 -15.99 -0.22 6.49
N MET A 270 -17.12 -0.78 6.06
CA MET A 270 -17.39 -1.19 4.69
C MET A 270 -17.25 -0.01 3.72
N ILE A 271 -17.84 1.14 4.06
CA ILE A 271 -17.73 2.38 3.27
C ILE A 271 -16.28 2.87 3.25
N LEU A 272 -15.63 2.99 4.40
CA LEU A 272 -14.25 3.47 4.50
C LEU A 272 -13.29 2.59 3.71
N PHE A 273 -13.46 1.27 3.78
CA PHE A 273 -12.70 0.32 2.98
C PHE A 273 -12.93 0.54 1.47
N GLY A 274 -14.18 0.57 1.02
CA GLY A 274 -14.52 0.75 -0.39
C GLY A 274 -13.98 2.07 -0.96
N LYS A 275 -14.07 3.16 -0.20
CA LYS A 275 -13.54 4.48 -0.58
C LYS A 275 -12.03 4.47 -0.76
N GLU A 276 -11.29 3.90 0.18
CA GLU A 276 -9.84 3.86 0.16
C GLU A 276 -9.33 2.86 -0.88
N PHE A 277 -9.98 1.69 -0.99
CA PHE A 277 -9.61 0.67 -1.96
C PHE A 277 -9.78 1.14 -3.41
N LEU A 278 -10.92 1.76 -3.72
CA LEU A 278 -11.25 2.26 -5.07
C LEU A 278 -10.72 3.69 -5.34
N GLU A 279 -10.05 4.32 -4.36
CA GLU A 279 -9.54 5.71 -4.46
C GLU A 279 -10.63 6.71 -4.86
N LEU A 280 -11.84 6.57 -4.30
CA LEU A 280 -13.04 7.30 -4.74
C LEU A 280 -12.88 8.81 -4.64
N LYS A 281 -12.14 9.31 -3.66
CA LYS A 281 -11.87 10.74 -3.49
C LYS A 281 -11.28 11.40 -4.76
N HIS A 282 -10.43 10.67 -5.48
CA HIS A 282 -9.76 11.17 -6.69
C HIS A 282 -10.48 10.74 -7.97
N ARG A 283 -11.05 9.53 -8.00
CA ARG A 283 -11.65 8.94 -9.21
C ARG A 283 -13.12 9.26 -9.37
N LEU A 284 -13.89 9.31 -8.27
CA LEU A 284 -15.35 9.50 -8.25
C LEU A 284 -15.76 10.41 -7.07
N PRO A 285 -15.45 11.71 -7.09
CA PRO A 285 -15.69 12.61 -5.95
C PRO A 285 -17.16 12.76 -5.57
N THR A 286 -18.09 12.56 -6.49
CA THR A 286 -19.54 12.55 -6.21
C THR A 286 -19.94 11.33 -5.38
N ALA A 287 -19.46 10.14 -5.73
CA ALA A 287 -19.71 8.92 -4.96
C ALA A 287 -19.06 9.02 -3.57
N ASP A 288 -17.87 9.59 -3.47
CA ASP A 288 -17.20 9.84 -2.19
C ASP A 288 -18.04 10.72 -1.26
N LYS A 289 -18.66 11.79 -1.77
CA LYS A 289 -19.57 12.67 -0.99
C LYS A 289 -20.81 11.94 -0.51
N ILE A 290 -21.46 11.14 -1.37
CA ILE A 290 -22.65 10.36 -1.02
C ILE A 290 -22.29 9.37 0.10
N LEU A 291 -21.17 8.67 -0.02
CA LEU A 291 -20.71 7.72 1.00
C LEU A 291 -20.33 8.41 2.32
N ASN A 292 -19.81 9.65 2.31
CA ASN A 292 -19.61 10.42 3.53
C ASN A 292 -20.92 10.71 4.26
N ILE A 293 -21.98 11.04 3.52
CA ILE A 293 -23.33 11.22 4.09
C ILE A 293 -23.81 9.89 4.69
N SER A 294 -23.57 8.77 4.00
CA SER A 294 -23.93 7.44 4.50
C SER A 294 -23.22 7.08 5.81
N VAL A 295 -21.94 7.47 5.96
CA VAL A 295 -21.22 7.33 7.24
C VAL A 295 -21.88 8.15 8.35
N ILE A 296 -22.29 9.39 8.07
CA ILE A 296 -22.98 10.24 9.04
C ILE A 296 -24.30 9.60 9.45
N ILE A 297 -25.09 9.08 8.51
CA ILE A 297 -26.37 8.38 8.78
C ILE A 297 -26.12 7.18 9.70
N SER A 298 -25.10 6.36 9.42
CA SER A 298 -24.75 5.20 10.27
C SER A 298 -24.30 5.63 11.67
N CYS A 299 -23.56 6.74 11.81
CA CYS A 299 -23.23 7.29 13.13
C CYS A 299 -24.47 7.77 13.88
N LEU A 300 -25.41 8.41 13.19
CA LEU A 300 -26.67 8.86 13.78
C LEU A 300 -27.56 7.68 14.23
N SER A 301 -27.52 6.55 13.52
CA SER A 301 -28.23 5.33 13.96
C SER A 301 -27.68 4.82 15.30
N ILE A 302 -26.37 4.82 15.51
CA ILE A 302 -25.77 4.47 16.81
C ILE A 302 -26.27 5.42 17.90
N VAL A 303 -26.28 6.74 17.66
CA VAL A 303 -26.79 7.72 18.63
C VAL A 303 -28.26 7.49 18.91
N GLY A 304 -29.08 7.22 17.88
CA GLY A 304 -30.51 6.98 17.98
C GLY A 304 -30.87 5.87 18.97
N VAL A 305 -30.10 4.78 18.97
CA VAL A 305 -30.27 3.66 19.92
C VAL A 305 -30.13 4.08 21.38
N PHE A 306 -29.28 5.06 21.68
CA PHE A 306 -29.04 5.53 23.06
C PHE A 306 -29.92 6.72 23.46
N VAL A 307 -30.53 7.41 22.50
CA VAL A 307 -31.45 8.56 22.76
C VAL A 307 -32.88 8.12 23.01
N GLY A 308 -33.20 6.82 22.87
CA GLY A 308 -34.53 6.26 23.17
C GLY A 308 -35.47 6.23 21.96
N LEU A 309 -34.91 6.18 20.73
CA LEU A 309 -35.72 5.81 19.56
C LEU A 309 -36.15 4.35 19.67
N SER A 310 -37.29 4.02 19.07
CA SER A 310 -37.75 2.62 19.01
C SER A 310 -36.65 1.73 18.43
N GLN A 311 -36.22 0.74 19.20
CA GLN A 311 -35.16 -0.18 18.83
C GLN A 311 -35.46 -0.87 17.51
N TYR A 312 -36.67 -1.38 17.36
CA TYR A 312 -37.14 -2.03 16.13
C TYR A 312 -36.98 -1.14 14.88
N VAL A 313 -37.36 0.13 14.99
CA VAL A 313 -37.26 1.08 13.87
C VAL A 313 -35.80 1.32 13.49
N VAL A 314 -34.90 1.43 14.47
CA VAL A 314 -33.47 1.64 14.21
C VAL A 314 -32.86 0.41 13.60
N ASP A 315 -33.15 -0.79 14.12
CA ASP A 315 -32.60 -2.06 13.61
C ASP A 315 -33.06 -2.31 12.17
N MET A 316 -34.37 -2.17 11.89
CA MET A 316 -34.90 -2.31 10.54
C MET A 316 -34.30 -1.29 9.58
N PHE A 317 -34.21 -0.02 10.01
CA PHE A 317 -33.64 1.04 9.19
C PHE A 317 -32.20 0.75 8.83
N ILE A 318 -31.32 0.46 9.80
CA ILE A 318 -29.89 0.27 9.54
C ILE A 318 -29.62 -1.01 8.73
N THR A 319 -30.40 -2.06 8.93
CA THR A 319 -30.29 -3.30 8.16
C THR A 319 -30.66 -3.06 6.70
N MET A 320 -31.81 -2.40 6.41
CA MET A 320 -32.18 -2.05 5.04
C MET A 320 -31.18 -1.07 4.41
N PHE A 321 -30.71 -0.10 5.19
CA PHE A 321 -29.72 0.86 4.73
C PHE A 321 -28.38 0.19 4.38
N SER A 322 -27.95 -0.84 5.11
CA SER A 322 -26.73 -1.60 4.83
C SER A 322 -26.77 -2.25 3.43
N VAL A 323 -27.92 -2.81 3.05
CA VAL A 323 -28.11 -3.41 1.71
C VAL A 323 -28.04 -2.34 0.61
N ILE A 324 -28.64 -1.17 0.83
CA ILE A 324 -28.57 -0.05 -0.13
C ILE A 324 -27.13 0.40 -0.32
N VAL A 325 -26.37 0.53 0.77
CA VAL A 325 -24.94 0.91 0.72
C VAL A 325 -24.12 -0.16 0.01
N LEU A 326 -24.38 -1.44 0.28
CA LEU A 326 -23.70 -2.56 -0.39
C LEU A 326 -23.92 -2.51 -1.91
N ILE A 327 -25.17 -2.33 -2.35
CA ILE A 327 -25.50 -2.19 -3.78
C ILE A 327 -24.79 -0.98 -4.39
N PHE A 328 -24.79 0.17 -3.68
CA PHE A 328 -24.12 1.37 -4.16
C PHE A 328 -22.59 1.18 -4.30
N LEU A 329 -21.95 0.54 -3.33
CA LEU A 329 -20.53 0.19 -3.38
C LEU A 329 -20.24 -0.80 -4.53
N TRP A 330 -21.14 -1.75 -4.78
CA TRP A 330 -21.02 -2.67 -5.90
C TRP A 330 -21.03 -1.92 -7.24
N PHE A 331 -21.97 -0.97 -7.43
CA PHE A 331 -22.04 -0.14 -8.65
C PHE A 331 -20.81 0.76 -8.82
N THR A 332 -20.28 1.34 -7.73
CA THR A 332 -19.04 2.15 -7.79
C THR A 332 -17.83 1.30 -8.16
N GLY A 333 -17.74 0.07 -7.67
CA GLY A 333 -16.73 -0.91 -8.05
C GLY A 333 -16.83 -1.29 -9.52
N LEU A 334 -18.02 -1.60 -10.02
CA LEU A 334 -18.28 -1.93 -11.42
C LEU A 334 -17.90 -0.77 -12.35
N TYR A 335 -18.30 0.45 -12.01
CA TYR A 335 -17.93 1.63 -12.78
C TYR A 335 -16.42 1.85 -12.80
N SER A 336 -15.74 1.67 -11.67
CA SER A 336 -14.28 1.78 -11.57
C SER A 336 -13.57 0.73 -12.45
N LEU A 337 -14.10 -0.49 -12.48
CA LEU A 337 -13.59 -1.58 -13.33
C LEU A 337 -13.74 -1.24 -14.83
N ILE A 338 -14.92 -0.75 -15.24
CA ILE A 338 -15.19 -0.33 -16.63
C ILE A 338 -14.26 0.83 -17.04
N LYS A 339 -13.93 1.73 -16.11
CA LYS A 339 -12.96 2.83 -16.32
C LYS A 339 -11.51 2.37 -16.33
N GLY A 340 -11.21 1.08 -16.22
CA GLY A 340 -9.90 0.50 -16.34
C GLY A 340 -9.10 0.38 -15.04
N TYR A 341 -9.73 0.54 -13.88
CA TYR A 341 -9.07 0.31 -12.60
C TYR A 341 -8.94 -1.19 -12.32
N LYS A 342 -7.78 -1.74 -12.67
CA LYS A 342 -7.53 -3.20 -12.65
C LYS A 342 -7.70 -3.84 -11.28
N SER A 343 -7.37 -3.13 -10.20
CA SER A 343 -7.52 -3.63 -8.83
C SER A 343 -8.98 -3.91 -8.45
N ALA A 344 -9.96 -3.27 -9.13
CA ALA A 344 -11.38 -3.48 -8.86
C ALA A 344 -11.90 -4.89 -9.21
N ARG A 345 -11.16 -5.71 -9.98
CA ARG A 345 -11.63 -7.03 -10.44
C ARG A 345 -11.92 -8.00 -9.29
N PHE A 346 -10.99 -8.15 -8.35
CA PHE A 346 -11.19 -9.02 -7.19
C PHE A 346 -12.13 -8.40 -6.16
N TYR A 347 -12.13 -7.08 -6.03
CA TYR A 347 -13.11 -6.34 -5.24
C TYR A 347 -14.53 -6.66 -5.71
N MET A 348 -14.80 -6.59 -7.02
CA MET A 348 -16.09 -6.94 -7.60
C MET A 348 -16.48 -8.39 -7.34
N LEU A 349 -15.52 -9.31 -7.44
CA LEU A 349 -15.79 -10.73 -7.19
C LEU A 349 -16.21 -10.97 -5.73
N GLY A 350 -15.49 -10.42 -4.75
CA GLY A 350 -15.83 -10.56 -3.33
C GLY A 350 -17.22 -9.99 -3.01
N TRP A 351 -17.48 -8.74 -3.41
CA TRP A 351 -18.79 -8.11 -3.17
C TRP A 351 -19.94 -8.75 -3.94
N SER A 352 -19.68 -9.38 -5.11
CA SER A 352 -20.72 -10.11 -5.85
C SER A 352 -21.15 -11.38 -5.12
N ILE A 353 -20.24 -12.06 -4.43
CA ILE A 353 -20.57 -13.25 -3.63
C ILE A 353 -21.44 -12.84 -2.45
N LEU A 354 -21.07 -11.79 -1.72
CA LEU A 354 -21.84 -11.29 -0.59
C LEU A 354 -23.23 -10.79 -1.04
N LEU A 355 -23.28 -9.98 -2.10
CA LEU A 355 -24.56 -9.50 -2.65
C LEU A 355 -25.45 -10.65 -3.11
N GLY A 356 -24.85 -11.66 -3.75
CA GLY A 356 -25.55 -12.89 -4.18
C GLY A 356 -26.17 -13.64 -3.01
N SER A 357 -25.45 -13.76 -1.89
CA SER A 357 -25.98 -14.42 -0.69
C SER A 357 -27.16 -13.65 -0.07
N VAL A 358 -27.06 -12.32 0.00
CA VAL A 358 -28.15 -11.46 0.48
C VAL A 358 -29.40 -11.58 -0.41
N ILE A 359 -29.23 -11.65 -1.72
CA ILE A 359 -30.34 -11.84 -2.66
C ILE A 359 -30.96 -13.23 -2.46
N ILE A 360 -30.16 -14.28 -2.36
CA ILE A 360 -30.67 -15.66 -2.13
C ILE A 360 -31.47 -15.73 -0.82
N GLN A 361 -30.92 -15.14 0.25
CA GLN A 361 -31.60 -15.08 1.54
C GLN A 361 -32.92 -14.31 1.46
N GLY A 362 -32.94 -13.17 0.76
CA GLY A 362 -34.18 -12.40 0.55
C GLY A 362 -35.24 -13.17 -0.26
N LEU A 363 -34.81 -13.93 -1.30
CA LEU A 363 -35.71 -14.78 -2.09
C LEU A 363 -36.24 -15.96 -1.29
N ALA A 364 -35.45 -16.52 -0.40
CA ALA A 364 -35.87 -17.58 0.50
C ALA A 364 -36.88 -17.06 1.56
N MET A 365 -36.62 -15.87 2.11
CA MET A 365 -37.54 -15.20 3.05
C MET A 365 -38.92 -14.89 2.41
N LEU A 366 -38.93 -14.67 1.10
CA LEU A 366 -40.17 -14.47 0.32
C LEU A 366 -40.79 -15.81 -0.15
N GLU A 367 -40.28 -16.94 0.31
CA GLU A 367 -40.72 -18.30 -0.07
C GLU A 367 -40.64 -18.61 -1.58
N ILE A 368 -39.87 -17.80 -2.34
CA ILE A 368 -39.65 -18.02 -3.79
C ILE A 368 -38.71 -19.21 -4.01
N ILE A 369 -37.71 -19.37 -3.14
CA ILE A 369 -36.76 -20.48 -3.17
C ILE A 369 -36.95 -21.31 -1.91
N PRO A 370 -37.30 -22.60 -2.01
CA PRO A 370 -37.40 -23.48 -0.84
C PRO A 370 -35.98 -23.84 -0.37
N LEU A 371 -35.52 -23.21 0.70
CA LEU A 371 -34.29 -23.58 1.39
C LEU A 371 -34.63 -24.26 2.72
N SER A 372 -33.80 -25.25 3.12
CA SER A 372 -33.87 -25.72 4.50
C SER A 372 -33.41 -24.60 5.44
N LEU A 373 -33.95 -24.57 6.65
CA LEU A 373 -33.63 -23.55 7.66
C LEU A 373 -32.11 -23.47 7.91
N ILE A 374 -31.46 -24.62 8.06
CA ILE A 374 -30.01 -24.71 8.27
C ILE A 374 -29.21 -24.03 7.14
N ILE A 375 -29.56 -24.30 5.89
CA ILE A 375 -28.88 -23.68 4.76
C ILE A 375 -29.15 -22.16 4.72
N PHE A 376 -30.37 -21.74 5.06
CA PHE A 376 -30.75 -20.32 5.08
C PHE A 376 -29.93 -19.51 6.07
N GLU A 377 -29.67 -20.03 7.27
CA GLU A 377 -28.89 -19.37 8.31
C GLU A 377 -27.38 -19.36 8.02
N GLU A 378 -26.88 -20.41 7.37
CA GLU A 378 -25.44 -20.58 7.12
C GLU A 378 -24.92 -19.89 5.85
N ILE A 379 -25.79 -19.62 4.85
CA ILE A 379 -25.40 -18.97 3.59
C ILE A 379 -24.60 -17.67 3.79
N PRO A 380 -25.01 -16.73 4.65
CA PRO A 380 -24.28 -15.49 4.86
C PRO A 380 -22.87 -15.73 5.43
N SER A 381 -22.74 -16.68 6.36
CA SER A 381 -21.47 -17.01 7.01
C SER A 381 -20.47 -17.62 6.03
N TYR A 382 -20.90 -18.57 5.21
CA TYR A 382 -20.03 -19.15 4.17
C TYR A 382 -19.63 -18.09 3.12
N SER A 383 -20.59 -17.27 2.69
CA SER A 383 -20.34 -16.21 1.71
C SER A 383 -19.32 -15.21 2.23
N ALA A 384 -19.39 -14.84 3.51
CA ALA A 384 -18.44 -13.94 4.14
C ALA A 384 -17.04 -14.54 4.26
N MET A 385 -16.90 -15.85 4.51
CA MET A 385 -15.60 -16.52 4.51
C MET A 385 -14.95 -16.44 3.12
N PHE A 386 -15.72 -16.66 2.03
CA PHE A 386 -15.22 -16.53 0.67
C PHE A 386 -14.87 -15.08 0.32
N GLU A 387 -15.77 -14.16 0.64
CA GLU A 387 -15.55 -12.73 0.46
C GLU A 387 -14.27 -12.30 1.16
N ALA A 388 -14.06 -12.72 2.40
CA ALA A 388 -12.90 -12.39 3.21
C ALA A 388 -11.58 -12.84 2.56
N VAL A 389 -11.52 -14.03 2.00
CA VAL A 389 -10.35 -14.52 1.25
C VAL A 389 -10.12 -13.68 -0.01
N ILE A 390 -11.17 -13.48 -0.79
CA ILE A 390 -11.09 -12.79 -2.07
C ILE A 390 -10.66 -11.32 -1.89
N LEU A 391 -11.22 -10.62 -0.90
CA LEU A 391 -10.84 -9.25 -0.61
C LEU A 391 -9.42 -9.14 -0.04
N SER A 392 -8.96 -10.12 0.75
CA SER A 392 -7.56 -10.20 1.16
C SER A 392 -6.62 -10.36 -0.03
N VAL A 393 -7.00 -11.18 -1.02
CA VAL A 393 -6.27 -11.31 -2.30
C VAL A 393 -6.34 -10.01 -3.10
N ALA A 394 -7.50 -9.34 -3.14
CA ALA A 394 -7.68 -8.05 -3.82
C ALA A 394 -6.72 -6.97 -3.27
N LEU A 395 -6.54 -6.91 -1.97
CA LEU A 395 -5.61 -5.98 -1.31
C LEU A 395 -4.15 -6.25 -1.70
N VAL A 396 -3.74 -7.52 -1.73
CA VAL A 396 -2.39 -7.91 -2.16
C VAL A 396 -2.17 -7.60 -3.65
N ASP A 397 -3.17 -7.87 -4.50
CA ASP A 397 -3.12 -7.54 -5.94
C ASP A 397 -2.97 -6.02 -6.16
N LYS A 398 -3.74 -5.19 -5.42
CA LYS A 398 -3.63 -3.73 -5.44
C LYS A 398 -2.20 -3.27 -5.14
N VAL A 399 -1.62 -3.73 -4.03
CA VAL A 399 -0.25 -3.37 -3.64
C VAL A 399 0.77 -3.85 -4.67
N SER A 400 0.59 -5.05 -5.22
CA SER A 400 1.47 -5.59 -6.27
C SER A 400 1.46 -4.75 -7.55
N ILE A 401 0.30 -4.21 -7.94
CA ILE A 401 0.17 -3.31 -9.08
C ILE A 401 0.91 -2.00 -8.81
N ILE A 402 0.71 -1.38 -7.64
CA ILE A 402 1.37 -0.13 -7.24
C ILE A 402 2.91 -0.30 -7.21
N ILE A 403 3.41 -1.39 -6.63
CA ILE A 403 4.86 -1.67 -6.59
C ILE A 403 5.41 -1.81 -8.01
N LYS A 404 4.66 -2.47 -8.91
CA LYS A 404 5.09 -2.63 -10.31
C LYS A 404 5.16 -1.30 -11.05
N GLU A 405 4.16 -0.45 -10.90
CA GLU A 405 4.10 0.88 -11.53
C GLU A 405 5.23 1.78 -11.01
N ASN A 406 5.43 1.82 -9.68
CA ASN A 406 6.52 2.58 -9.09
C ASN A 406 7.90 2.12 -9.59
N ARG A 407 8.09 0.82 -9.72
CA ARG A 407 9.35 0.27 -10.25
C ARG A 407 9.59 0.67 -11.69
N GLN A 408 8.58 0.60 -12.54
CA GLN A 408 8.68 1.03 -13.94
C GLN A 408 9.05 2.52 -14.05
N THR A 409 8.37 3.38 -13.27
CA THR A 409 8.67 4.81 -13.21
C THR A 409 10.11 5.07 -12.74
N GLN A 410 10.60 4.28 -11.78
CA GLN A 410 11.96 4.42 -11.28
C GLN A 410 13.02 3.95 -12.30
N GLU A 411 12.74 2.89 -13.05
CA GLU A 411 13.58 2.43 -14.16
C GLU A 411 13.68 3.50 -15.26
N GLU A 412 12.55 4.09 -15.68
CA GLU A 412 12.50 5.19 -16.66
C GLU A 412 13.26 6.44 -16.18
N LEU A 413 13.11 6.80 -14.90
CA LEU A 413 13.84 7.93 -14.32
C LEU A 413 15.35 7.70 -14.29
N ASN A 414 15.77 6.48 -13.94
CA ASN A 414 17.20 6.11 -13.93
C ASN A 414 17.80 6.18 -15.34
N GLU A 415 17.12 5.65 -16.36
CA GLU A 415 17.57 5.77 -17.76
C GLU A 415 17.72 7.23 -18.19
N MET A 416 16.76 8.09 -17.85
CA MET A 416 16.81 9.53 -18.15
C MET A 416 17.98 10.20 -17.43
N LEU A 417 18.26 9.84 -16.17
CA LEU A 417 19.38 10.36 -15.40
C LEU A 417 20.74 9.95 -16.01
N GLU A 418 20.88 8.69 -16.43
CA GLU A 418 22.10 8.19 -17.08
C GLU A 418 22.40 8.95 -18.38
N LEU A 419 21.38 9.16 -19.22
CA LEU A 419 21.52 9.96 -20.44
C LEU A 419 21.97 11.39 -20.11
N LYS A 420 21.36 12.02 -19.10
CA LYS A 420 21.70 13.40 -18.69
C LYS A 420 23.10 13.49 -18.09
N VAL A 421 23.54 12.49 -17.31
CA VAL A 421 24.91 12.43 -16.78
C VAL A 421 25.91 12.32 -17.93
N THR A 422 25.68 11.42 -18.90
CA THR A 422 26.54 11.23 -20.06
C THR A 422 26.67 12.53 -20.88
N GLU A 423 25.56 13.21 -21.14
CA GLU A 423 25.58 14.49 -21.85
C GLU A 423 26.37 15.57 -21.09
N ARG A 424 26.15 15.68 -19.78
CA ARG A 424 26.88 16.65 -18.94
C ARG A 424 28.37 16.36 -18.85
N THR A 425 28.73 15.09 -18.74
CA THR A 425 30.15 14.68 -18.73
C THR A 425 30.84 15.11 -20.03
N LYS A 426 30.21 14.86 -21.18
CA LYS A 426 30.74 15.29 -22.48
C LYS A 426 30.85 16.81 -22.60
N GLN A 427 29.88 17.56 -22.09
CA GLN A 427 29.96 19.04 -22.06
C GLN A 427 31.12 19.51 -21.19
N LEU A 428 31.33 18.90 -20.01
CA LEU A 428 32.44 19.26 -19.11
C LEU A 428 33.80 18.94 -19.74
N GLU A 429 33.94 17.79 -20.39
CA GLU A 429 35.18 17.43 -21.11
C GLU A 429 35.51 18.46 -22.21
N ASN A 430 34.52 18.87 -23.00
CA ASN A 430 34.73 19.89 -24.04
C ASN A 430 35.15 21.24 -23.44
N ILE A 431 34.50 21.68 -22.37
CA ILE A 431 34.84 22.92 -21.67
C ILE A 431 36.25 22.84 -21.07
N GLN A 432 36.62 21.68 -20.51
CA GLN A 432 37.96 21.50 -19.96
C GLN A 432 39.03 21.63 -21.03
N VAL A 433 38.88 21.01 -22.19
CA VAL A 433 39.80 21.12 -23.31
C VAL A 433 39.91 22.60 -23.76
N GLU A 434 38.79 23.33 -23.86
CA GLU A 434 38.79 24.74 -24.22
C GLU A 434 39.50 25.59 -23.18
N LEU A 435 39.28 25.34 -21.89
CA LEU A 435 39.95 26.05 -20.81
C LEU A 435 41.45 25.79 -20.81
N GLU A 436 41.90 24.56 -21.03
CA GLU A 436 43.32 24.21 -21.14
C GLU A 436 43.99 24.89 -22.31
N HIS A 437 43.29 25.00 -23.46
CA HIS A 437 43.82 25.73 -24.62
C HIS A 437 43.92 27.24 -24.31
N LEU A 438 42.91 27.85 -23.72
CA LEU A 438 42.91 29.27 -23.35
C LEU A 438 43.98 29.57 -22.28
N ALA A 439 44.19 28.69 -21.34
CA ALA A 439 45.19 28.87 -20.26
C ALA A 439 46.64 28.79 -20.76
N ASN A 440 46.92 27.99 -21.82
CA ASN A 440 48.25 27.62 -22.24
C ASN A 440 48.71 28.31 -23.54
N THR A 441 47.82 29.02 -24.25
CA THR A 441 48.09 29.57 -25.60
C THR A 441 48.00 31.08 -25.59
N ASP A 442 48.91 31.76 -26.29
CA ASP A 442 48.82 33.20 -26.54
C ASP A 442 47.71 33.52 -27.54
N ARG A 443 46.80 34.41 -27.16
CA ARG A 443 45.59 34.71 -27.95
C ARG A 443 45.87 35.29 -29.33
N LEU A 444 46.99 36.06 -29.48
CA LEU A 444 47.34 36.69 -30.74
C LEU A 444 48.05 35.74 -31.67
N THR A 445 49.13 35.15 -31.20
CA THR A 445 50.06 34.38 -32.03
C THR A 445 49.74 32.89 -32.10
N GLN A 446 48.84 32.38 -31.25
CA GLN A 446 48.39 31.00 -31.13
C GLN A 446 49.57 30.00 -30.83
N VAL A 447 50.72 30.50 -30.41
CA VAL A 447 51.80 29.69 -29.84
C VAL A 447 51.65 29.62 -28.31
N PRO A 448 52.32 28.71 -27.60
CA PRO A 448 52.39 28.66 -26.15
C PRO A 448 52.61 30.07 -25.53
N ASN A 449 51.80 30.38 -24.52
CA ASN A 449 51.97 31.59 -23.74
C ASN A 449 53.06 31.40 -22.67
N ARG A 450 53.37 32.48 -21.95
CA ARG A 450 54.42 32.50 -20.92
C ARG A 450 54.15 31.44 -19.82
N VAL A 451 52.88 31.25 -19.39
CA VAL A 451 52.52 30.24 -18.36
C VAL A 451 52.91 28.83 -18.85
N ARG A 452 52.60 28.52 -20.11
CA ARG A 452 52.94 27.22 -20.68
C ARG A 452 54.44 27.07 -20.85
N LEU A 453 55.13 28.13 -21.25
CA LEU A 453 56.59 28.11 -21.35
C LEU A 453 57.26 27.88 -19.99
N ASP A 454 56.78 28.54 -18.93
CA ASP A 454 57.29 28.34 -17.57
C ASP A 454 57.17 26.88 -17.15
N HIS A 455 56.01 26.24 -17.36
CA HIS A 455 55.78 24.82 -17.05
C HIS A 455 56.72 23.91 -17.88
N VAL A 456 56.89 24.17 -19.18
CA VAL A 456 57.79 23.39 -20.03
C VAL A 456 59.25 23.55 -19.58
N LEU A 457 59.67 24.78 -19.27
CA LEU A 457 61.01 25.06 -18.76
C LEU A 457 61.30 24.32 -17.45
N GLU A 458 60.41 24.38 -16.49
CA GLU A 458 60.52 23.67 -15.21
C GLU A 458 60.66 22.16 -15.41
N HIS A 459 59.81 21.60 -16.29
CA HIS A 459 59.88 20.19 -16.63
C HIS A 459 61.22 19.80 -17.26
N GLU A 460 61.66 20.49 -18.32
CA GLU A 460 62.87 20.19 -19.04
C GLU A 460 64.13 20.47 -18.18
N PHE A 461 64.09 21.51 -17.34
CA PHE A 461 65.14 21.82 -16.40
C PHE A 461 65.35 20.71 -15.35
N THR A 462 64.24 20.13 -14.84
CA THR A 462 64.29 18.99 -13.93
C THR A 462 64.88 17.74 -14.59
N GLN A 463 64.56 17.49 -15.87
CA GLN A 463 65.11 16.37 -16.64
C GLN A 463 66.62 16.51 -16.85
N VAL A 464 67.10 17.72 -17.10
CA VAL A 464 68.56 18.00 -17.26
C VAL A 464 69.31 17.77 -15.96
N GLN A 465 68.81 18.15 -14.82
CA GLN A 465 69.42 17.92 -13.51
C GLN A 465 69.59 16.45 -13.16
N THR A 466 68.66 15.61 -13.61
CA THR A 466 68.66 14.16 -13.31
C THR A 466 69.34 13.32 -14.37
N GLY A 467 69.56 13.78 -15.62
CA GLY A 467 69.86 12.93 -16.77
C GLY A 467 70.91 13.42 -17.69
N SER A 468 71.88 14.17 -17.45
CA SER A 468 73.04 14.57 -18.35
C SER A 468 72.65 14.91 -19.82
N VAL A 469 71.42 15.32 -20.07
CA VAL A 469 70.92 15.67 -21.41
C VAL A 469 71.00 17.18 -21.56
N PRO A 470 71.65 17.73 -22.62
CA PRO A 470 71.77 19.17 -22.75
C PRO A 470 70.43 19.87 -22.95
N LEU A 471 70.26 21.04 -22.35
CA LEU A 471 69.11 21.93 -22.55
C LEU A 471 69.59 23.28 -22.97
N SER A 472 69.03 23.84 -24.02
CA SER A 472 69.28 25.20 -24.44
C SER A 472 67.99 26.02 -24.57
N VAL A 473 68.11 27.29 -24.38
CA VAL A 473 67.00 28.26 -24.60
C VAL A 473 67.47 29.36 -25.53
N ILE A 474 66.57 29.85 -26.36
CA ILE A 474 66.81 30.96 -27.29
C ILE A 474 65.77 32.03 -27.01
N MET A 475 66.17 33.20 -26.54
CA MET A 475 65.35 34.38 -26.40
C MET A 475 65.42 35.19 -27.68
N ILE A 476 64.27 35.59 -28.22
CA ILE A 476 64.15 36.30 -29.49
C ILE A 476 63.37 37.60 -29.24
N ASP A 477 63.86 38.71 -29.79
CA ASP A 477 63.15 39.97 -29.71
C ASP A 477 63.16 40.65 -31.10
N LEU A 478 61.99 41.04 -31.58
CA LEU A 478 61.84 41.68 -32.88
C LEU A 478 62.42 43.13 -32.88
N ASP A 479 63.45 43.36 -33.67
CA ASP A 479 64.17 44.65 -33.70
C ASP A 479 63.27 45.76 -34.15
N TYR A 480 63.29 46.86 -33.39
CA TYR A 480 62.54 48.08 -33.67
C TYR A 480 61.03 47.87 -33.78
N PHE A 481 60.45 46.89 -33.13
CA PHE A 481 59.03 46.54 -33.20
C PHE A 481 58.12 47.71 -32.74
N LYS A 482 58.57 48.53 -31.76
CA LYS A 482 57.88 49.75 -31.37
C LYS A 482 57.72 50.73 -32.55
N SER A 483 58.77 50.90 -33.38
CA SER A 483 58.68 51.72 -34.57
C SER A 483 57.66 51.21 -35.60
N VAL A 484 57.47 49.89 -35.69
CA VAL A 484 56.42 49.27 -36.51
C VAL A 484 55.05 49.72 -36.01
N ASN A 485 54.82 49.58 -34.69
CA ASN A 485 53.56 50.05 -34.10
C ASN A 485 53.31 51.56 -34.26
N ASP A 486 54.32 52.36 -34.01
CA ASP A 486 54.23 53.81 -34.07
C ASP A 486 53.98 54.27 -35.50
N THR A 487 54.51 53.58 -36.52
CA THR A 487 54.42 54.01 -37.95
C THR A 487 53.18 53.43 -38.64
N PHE A 488 52.86 52.14 -38.37
CA PHE A 488 51.81 51.42 -39.12
C PHE A 488 50.61 51.00 -38.27
N GLY A 489 50.64 51.36 -36.99
CA GLY A 489 49.57 51.03 -36.04
C GLY A 489 49.65 49.60 -35.44
N HIS A 490 49.02 49.41 -34.28
CA HIS A 490 49.07 48.14 -33.52
C HIS A 490 48.54 46.94 -34.30
N GLN A 491 47.58 47.10 -35.18
CA GLN A 491 47.05 46.00 -35.99
C GLN A 491 48.09 45.42 -36.94
N VAL A 492 48.92 46.28 -37.53
CA VAL A 492 50.03 45.86 -38.41
C VAL A 492 51.10 45.16 -37.56
N GLY A 493 51.40 45.69 -36.36
CA GLY A 493 52.31 45.04 -35.42
C GLY A 493 51.81 43.63 -35.01
N ASP A 494 50.52 43.49 -34.76
CA ASP A 494 49.91 42.19 -34.46
C ASP A 494 50.10 41.19 -35.62
N TYR A 495 49.91 41.62 -36.87
CA TYR A 495 50.19 40.77 -38.04
C TYR A 495 51.67 40.35 -38.11
N VAL A 496 52.59 41.26 -37.79
CA VAL A 496 54.02 40.94 -37.75
C VAL A 496 54.33 39.87 -36.69
N LEU A 497 53.72 40.00 -35.51
CA LEU A 497 53.90 39.00 -34.45
C LEU A 497 53.35 37.62 -34.84
N VAL A 498 52.13 37.56 -35.43
CA VAL A 498 51.51 36.34 -35.91
C VAL A 498 52.38 35.67 -37.01
N ASP A 499 52.85 36.44 -37.93
CA ASP A 499 53.62 35.96 -39.06
C ASP A 499 55.04 35.50 -38.62
N ALA A 500 55.68 36.24 -37.71
CA ALA A 500 56.93 35.81 -37.06
C ALA A 500 56.75 34.52 -36.27
N ALA A 501 55.68 34.36 -35.49
CA ALA A 501 55.39 33.15 -34.75
C ALA A 501 55.23 31.95 -35.69
N ARG A 502 54.52 32.09 -36.80
CA ARG A 502 54.36 31.05 -37.83
C ARG A 502 55.73 30.66 -38.45
N LEU A 503 56.52 31.66 -38.79
CA LEU A 503 57.86 31.47 -39.37
C LEU A 503 58.73 30.69 -38.40
N PHE A 504 58.80 31.09 -37.14
CA PHE A 504 59.59 30.43 -36.11
C PHE A 504 59.09 28.98 -35.86
N THR A 505 57.77 28.78 -35.76
CA THR A 505 57.17 27.47 -35.57
C THR A 505 57.51 26.48 -36.69
N SER A 506 57.52 26.98 -37.95
CA SER A 506 57.87 26.15 -39.11
C SER A 506 59.36 25.76 -39.17
N THR A 507 60.19 26.49 -38.45
CA THR A 507 61.66 26.33 -38.49
C THR A 507 62.23 25.43 -37.40
N ILE A 508 61.53 25.40 -36.25
CA ILE A 508 61.93 24.56 -35.08
C ILE A 508 61.58 23.10 -35.27
N ARG A 509 62.18 22.23 -34.49
CA ARG A 509 61.90 20.77 -34.48
C ARG A 509 60.64 20.49 -33.66
N LYS A 510 59.99 19.37 -33.91
CA LYS A 510 58.79 18.93 -33.16
C LYS A 510 58.99 18.85 -31.64
N LYS A 511 60.21 18.58 -31.17
CA LYS A 511 60.56 18.50 -29.75
C LYS A 511 60.84 19.84 -29.10
N ASP A 512 61.11 20.88 -29.93
CA ASP A 512 61.34 22.26 -29.45
C ASP A 512 60.00 22.94 -29.19
N THR A 513 59.92 23.76 -28.15
CA THR A 513 58.74 24.51 -27.81
C THR A 513 58.99 25.99 -28.04
N LEU A 514 58.26 26.60 -29.00
CA LEU A 514 58.22 28.03 -29.18
C LEU A 514 57.02 28.61 -28.44
N GLY A 515 57.19 29.70 -27.76
CA GLY A 515 56.09 30.47 -27.20
C GLY A 515 56.38 31.96 -27.14
N ARG A 516 55.32 32.74 -26.91
CA ARG A 516 55.44 34.20 -26.72
C ARG A 516 55.77 34.48 -25.26
N TRP A 517 56.95 35.05 -25.02
CA TRP A 517 57.47 35.36 -23.69
C TRP A 517 56.83 36.62 -23.11
N GLY A 518 56.68 37.67 -23.96
CA GLY A 518 55.99 38.93 -23.64
C GLY A 518 56.14 39.94 -24.78
N GLY A 519 55.22 40.85 -24.97
CA GLY A 519 55.30 41.91 -26.00
C GLY A 519 55.70 41.40 -27.37
N GLU A 520 56.89 41.79 -27.80
CA GLU A 520 57.57 41.34 -29.04
C GLU A 520 58.59 40.20 -28.83
N GLU A 521 58.64 39.63 -27.64
CA GLU A 521 59.63 38.61 -27.27
C GLU A 521 59.06 37.19 -27.43
N PHE A 522 59.84 36.31 -27.98
CA PHE A 522 59.59 34.88 -28.10
C PHE A 522 60.69 34.08 -27.39
N LEU A 523 60.31 32.94 -26.85
CA LEU A 523 61.25 31.99 -26.26
C LEU A 523 61.15 30.62 -26.97
N VAL A 524 62.28 30.06 -27.35
CA VAL A 524 62.38 28.69 -27.83
C VAL A 524 63.09 27.85 -26.77
N ILE A 525 62.43 26.80 -26.32
CA ILE A 525 63.01 25.81 -25.42
C ILE A 525 63.47 24.64 -26.29
N CYS A 526 64.72 24.27 -26.20
CA CYS A 526 65.36 23.24 -27.02
C CYS A 526 65.85 22.09 -26.15
N PRO A 527 65.02 21.09 -25.86
CA PRO A 527 65.45 19.88 -25.14
C PRO A 527 66.48 19.07 -25.92
N SER A 528 67.38 18.38 -25.23
CA SER A 528 68.43 17.55 -25.81
C SER A 528 69.26 18.29 -26.90
N THR A 529 69.57 19.58 -26.66
CA THR A 529 70.24 20.42 -27.65
C THR A 529 71.42 21.12 -26.99
N PRO A 530 72.65 20.84 -27.41
CA PRO A 530 73.85 21.53 -26.91
C PRO A 530 73.96 22.94 -27.46
N LEU A 531 74.88 23.75 -26.89
CA LEU A 531 75.03 25.17 -27.23
C LEU A 531 75.26 25.40 -28.73
N GLU A 532 76.13 24.63 -29.35
CA GLU A 532 76.53 24.72 -30.76
C GLU A 532 75.30 24.55 -31.68
N ASP A 533 74.46 23.54 -31.41
CA ASP A 533 73.23 23.29 -32.18
C ASP A 533 72.19 24.35 -31.95
N ALA A 534 72.06 24.87 -30.72
CA ALA A 534 71.17 25.97 -30.41
C ALA A 534 71.60 27.27 -31.10
N LEU A 535 72.87 27.55 -31.18
CA LEU A 535 73.42 28.70 -31.95
C LEU A 535 73.08 28.57 -33.45
N GLN A 536 73.26 27.37 -34.02
CA GLN A 536 72.89 27.09 -35.41
C GLN A 536 71.37 27.28 -35.65
N LEU A 537 70.53 26.84 -34.70
CA LEU A 537 69.10 27.03 -34.79
C LEU A 537 68.75 28.53 -34.72
N ALA A 538 69.32 29.25 -33.76
CA ALA A 538 69.10 30.68 -33.60
C ALA A 538 69.52 31.47 -34.87
N GLU A 539 70.68 31.13 -35.46
CA GLU A 539 71.13 31.77 -36.71
C GLU A 539 70.21 31.42 -37.89
N ARG A 540 69.71 30.20 -37.97
CA ARG A 540 68.72 29.81 -38.98
C ARG A 540 67.44 30.60 -38.83
N LEU A 541 66.91 30.76 -37.59
CA LEU A 541 65.73 31.57 -37.31
C LEU A 541 65.96 33.02 -37.68
N ARG A 542 67.15 33.57 -37.35
CA ARG A 542 67.56 34.94 -37.68
C ARG A 542 67.52 35.18 -39.20
N VAL A 543 68.22 34.32 -39.95
CA VAL A 543 68.33 34.46 -41.42
C VAL A 543 66.98 34.31 -42.10
N GLN A 544 66.15 33.36 -41.64
CA GLN A 544 64.81 33.21 -42.19
C GLN A 544 63.95 34.44 -41.95
N LEU A 545 64.01 35.06 -40.77
CA LEU A 545 63.25 36.28 -40.47
C LEU A 545 63.79 37.45 -41.27
N GLU A 546 65.10 37.64 -41.40
CA GLU A 546 65.73 38.68 -42.19
C GLU A 546 65.33 38.60 -43.67
N GLN A 547 65.23 37.38 -44.20
CA GLN A 547 64.83 37.14 -45.59
C GLN A 547 63.31 37.23 -45.82
N HIS A 548 62.52 37.14 -44.74
CA HIS A 548 61.08 37.18 -44.82
C HIS A 548 60.58 38.59 -45.10
N CYS A 549 59.72 38.73 -46.09
CA CYS A 549 59.10 40.01 -46.46
C CYS A 549 57.67 40.09 -45.89
N PHE A 550 57.50 40.76 -44.77
CA PHE A 550 56.20 41.07 -44.21
C PHE A 550 55.39 41.96 -45.11
N LEU A 551 54.13 41.66 -45.32
CA LEU A 551 53.25 42.24 -46.36
C LEU A 551 53.19 43.77 -46.36
N THR A 552 53.29 44.41 -45.19
CA THR A 552 53.13 45.89 -45.05
C THR A 552 54.41 46.57 -44.63
N VAL A 553 55.25 45.89 -43.85
CA VAL A 553 56.42 46.55 -43.20
C VAL A 553 57.77 46.19 -43.84
N GLY A 554 57.73 45.37 -44.93
CA GLY A 554 58.93 44.83 -45.56
C GLY A 554 59.74 43.91 -44.70
N GLN A 555 61.07 43.91 -44.88
CA GLN A 555 61.96 43.08 -44.09
C GLN A 555 62.10 43.61 -42.66
N LYS A 556 62.09 42.70 -41.72
CA LYS A 556 62.34 42.93 -40.28
C LYS A 556 63.38 41.95 -39.77
N THR A 557 64.09 42.44 -38.78
CA THR A 557 65.11 41.61 -38.12
C THR A 557 64.75 41.31 -36.65
N ALA A 558 65.43 40.38 -36.06
CA ALA A 558 65.34 40.13 -34.62
C ALA A 558 66.71 39.91 -34.04
N SER A 559 66.86 40.23 -32.79
CA SER A 559 68.04 39.91 -31.97
C SER A 559 67.79 38.60 -31.18
N PHE A 560 68.84 37.81 -31.05
CA PHE A 560 68.74 36.47 -30.42
C PHE A 560 69.77 36.36 -29.30
N GLY A 561 69.33 35.92 -28.12
CA GLY A 561 70.16 35.49 -27.02
C GLY A 561 70.09 33.99 -26.83
N VAL A 562 71.21 33.33 -26.69
CA VAL A 562 71.26 31.87 -26.50
C VAL A 562 71.95 31.53 -25.18
N ALA A 563 71.37 30.63 -24.44
CA ALA A 563 71.98 30.04 -23.26
C ALA A 563 71.74 28.51 -23.21
N SER A 564 72.81 27.77 -22.86
CA SER A 564 72.68 26.34 -22.55
C SER A 564 72.87 26.11 -21.06
N TYR A 565 72.20 25.09 -20.55
CA TYR A 565 72.36 24.69 -19.17
C TYR A 565 73.81 24.32 -18.82
N VAL A 566 74.25 24.77 -17.65
CA VAL A 566 75.48 24.33 -17.00
C VAL A 566 75.15 23.84 -15.58
N SER A 567 75.97 22.96 -15.05
CA SER A 567 75.71 22.29 -13.77
C SER A 567 75.55 23.21 -12.56
N SER A 568 76.03 24.45 -12.65
CA SER A 568 75.89 25.49 -11.62
C SER A 568 74.59 26.34 -11.76
N ASP A 569 73.78 26.12 -12.82
CA ASP A 569 72.60 26.92 -13.08
C ASP A 569 71.41 26.57 -12.18
N SER A 570 70.72 27.59 -11.76
CA SER A 570 69.30 27.57 -11.49
C SER A 570 68.54 27.94 -12.75
N LEU A 571 67.25 27.62 -12.84
CA LEU A 571 66.40 28.02 -13.96
C LEU A 571 66.47 29.53 -14.20
N ASN A 572 66.35 30.31 -13.13
CA ASN A 572 66.43 31.78 -13.20
C ASN A 572 67.81 32.28 -13.69
N SER A 573 68.93 31.62 -13.30
CA SER A 573 70.26 32.03 -13.76
C SER A 573 70.45 31.76 -15.24
N MET A 574 69.93 30.64 -15.75
CA MET A 574 69.98 30.29 -17.16
C MET A 574 69.17 31.27 -18.03
N ILE A 575 67.91 31.58 -17.63
CA ILE A 575 67.06 32.57 -18.33
C ILE A 575 67.72 33.95 -18.26
N SER A 576 68.23 34.41 -17.11
CA SER A 576 68.90 35.69 -16.96
C SER A 576 70.18 35.79 -17.86
N ARG A 577 70.89 34.68 -18.05
CA ARG A 577 72.05 34.63 -18.94
C ARG A 577 71.63 34.73 -20.43
N CYS A 578 70.50 34.09 -20.78
CA CYS A 578 69.88 34.21 -22.10
C CYS A 578 69.46 35.65 -22.41
N ASP A 579 68.80 36.29 -21.44
CA ASP A 579 68.36 37.69 -21.54
C ASP A 579 69.56 38.66 -21.68
N LYS A 580 70.61 38.47 -20.88
CA LYS A 580 71.86 39.25 -21.03
C LYS A 580 72.53 39.06 -22.40
N ALA A 581 72.46 37.85 -22.97
CA ALA A 581 72.94 37.61 -24.32
C ALA A 581 72.07 38.35 -25.36
N LEU A 582 70.77 38.34 -25.23
CA LEU A 582 69.88 39.07 -26.07
C LEU A 582 70.12 40.59 -25.99
N TYR A 583 70.31 41.11 -24.78
CA TYR A 583 70.65 42.52 -24.57
C TYR A 583 71.96 42.89 -25.30
N LYS A 584 73.01 42.05 -25.19
CA LYS A 584 74.26 42.20 -25.89
C LYS A 584 74.09 42.19 -27.43
N ALA A 585 73.18 41.32 -27.95
CA ALA A 585 72.86 41.32 -29.39
C ALA A 585 72.26 42.65 -29.83
N LYS A 586 71.40 43.26 -29.01
CA LYS A 586 70.82 44.59 -29.28
C LYS A 586 71.86 45.71 -29.23
N GLU A 587 72.80 45.71 -28.28
CA GLU A 587 73.88 46.70 -28.17
C GLU A 587 74.89 46.62 -29.33
N ASN A 588 75.24 45.38 -29.73
CA ASN A 588 76.23 45.14 -30.77
C ASN A 588 75.73 45.44 -32.21
N GLY A 589 74.54 46.05 -32.36
CA GLY A 589 74.02 46.50 -33.65
C GLY A 589 72.82 45.70 -34.16
N ARG A 590 72.18 44.83 -33.29
CA ARG A 590 70.97 44.05 -33.60
C ARG A 590 71.17 43.03 -34.72
N ASN A 591 70.10 42.38 -35.16
CA ASN A 591 70.11 41.36 -36.22
C ASN A 591 71.25 40.33 -36.09
N ARG A 592 71.43 39.76 -34.91
CA ARG A 592 72.49 38.80 -34.61
C ARG A 592 72.15 37.83 -33.48
N VAL A 593 72.92 36.82 -33.43
CA VAL A 593 72.90 35.83 -32.36
C VAL A 593 74.07 36.09 -31.42
N GLU A 594 73.81 36.23 -30.13
CA GLU A 594 74.85 36.35 -29.10
C GLU A 594 74.64 35.27 -28.01
N TYR A 595 75.72 34.91 -27.35
CA TYR A 595 75.73 34.08 -26.15
C TYR A 595 76.76 34.61 -25.15
N ILE A 596 76.64 34.24 -23.90
CA ILE A 596 77.62 34.58 -22.88
C ILE A 596 78.49 33.36 -22.61
N LYS A 597 79.81 33.49 -22.86
CA LYS A 597 80.74 32.45 -22.54
C LYS A 597 80.95 32.38 -21.02
N ILE A 598 80.82 31.20 -20.46
CA ILE A 598 81.03 30.91 -19.04
C ILE A 598 82.47 30.56 -18.79
#